data_bdde3e19dac30f2215e61182391b0770
#
_entry.id   bdde3e19dac30f2215e61182391b0770
#
_cell.length_a   1.000
_cell.length_b   1.000
_cell.length_c   1.000
_cell.angle_alpha   90.00
_cell.angle_beta   90.00
_cell.angle_gamma   90.00
#
_symmetry.space_group_name_H-M   'P 1'
#
loop_
_entity.id
_entity.type
_entity.pdbx_description
1 polymer ?
#
loop_
_entity_poly.entity_id
_entity_poly.type
_entity_poly.pdbx_seq_one_letter_code
_entity_poly.pdbx_strand_id
1 'polypeptide(L)'
;SNQDKRFKLVALTENKIINKKIAGIKPGLNNAEAFKKINIIIDFTIPKSTLEVLKIASKLKKKVVIGTTGFTKREEVSIKKFSKKIPILKAGNMSLGVNLLMYLTEIASKSLGNNFLSKVYEVHHKHKIDYPSGTALMLGKGIAIGKNKNLNYIIGKKYLNKKSFPYSKKINFNSIR
;
A
#
# COMPACT_ATOMS: atom_id res chain seq x y z
N SER A 1 2.95 14.24 -10.57
CA SER A 1 4.40 14.51 -10.67
C SER A 1 4.75 15.44 -11.85
N ASN A 2 4.00 15.42 -12.96
CA ASN A 2 4.30 16.29 -14.12
C ASN A 2 4.14 17.80 -13.84
N GLN A 3 3.41 18.18 -12.81
CA GLN A 3 3.21 19.59 -12.43
C GLN A 3 4.20 20.07 -11.36
N ASP A 4 4.93 19.18 -10.72
CA ASP A 4 5.89 19.51 -9.67
C ASP A 4 7.29 19.66 -10.29
N LYS A 5 7.77 20.89 -10.36
CA LYS A 5 9.09 21.25 -10.95
C LYS A 5 10.29 20.58 -10.26
N ARG A 6 10.11 20.03 -9.05
CA ARG A 6 11.17 19.28 -8.34
C ARG A 6 11.44 17.91 -8.94
N PHE A 7 10.52 17.40 -9.78
CA PHE A 7 10.62 16.08 -10.40
C PHE A 7 10.54 16.18 -11.91
N LYS A 8 11.37 15.39 -12.57
CA LYS A 8 11.32 15.19 -14.02
C LYS A 8 11.01 13.74 -14.30
N LEU A 9 9.90 13.48 -14.97
CA LEU A 9 9.58 12.14 -15.46
C LEU A 9 10.54 11.81 -16.61
N VAL A 10 11.37 10.78 -16.46
CA VAL A 10 12.42 10.42 -17.42
C VAL A 10 12.08 9.13 -18.15
N ALA A 11 11.46 8.16 -17.47
CA ALA A 11 11.09 6.88 -18.03
C ALA A 11 9.76 6.42 -17.47
N LEU A 12 9.04 5.65 -18.28
CA LEU A 12 7.87 4.86 -17.89
C LEU A 12 8.15 3.42 -18.28
N THR A 13 7.81 2.48 -17.41
CA THR A 13 8.01 1.06 -17.69
C THR A 13 6.76 0.25 -17.39
N GLU A 14 6.58 -0.81 -18.17
CA GLU A 14 5.49 -1.77 -18.06
C GLU A 14 6.01 -3.19 -18.24
N ASN A 15 5.20 -4.18 -17.88
CA ASN A 15 5.53 -5.59 -18.09
C ASN A 15 5.30 -6.07 -19.53
N LYS A 16 4.68 -5.23 -20.37
CA LYS A 16 4.43 -5.48 -21.80
C LYS A 16 4.68 -4.22 -22.61
N ILE A 17 4.94 -4.40 -23.89
CA ILE A 17 5.14 -3.27 -24.81
C ILE A 17 3.82 -2.51 -25.00
N ILE A 18 3.87 -1.20 -24.79
CA ILE A 18 2.77 -0.26 -25.03
C ILE A 18 3.19 0.71 -26.14
N ASN A 19 2.42 0.76 -27.22
CA ASN A 19 2.74 1.64 -28.35
C ASN A 19 2.24 3.08 -28.17
N LYS A 20 1.42 3.36 -27.14
CA LYS A 20 0.90 4.69 -26.84
C LYS A 20 1.87 5.46 -25.96
N LYS A 21 2.17 6.73 -26.31
CA LYS A 21 2.90 7.64 -25.42
C LYS A 21 2.02 8.06 -24.25
N ILE A 22 2.62 8.10 -23.06
CA ILE A 22 1.99 8.58 -21.81
C ILE A 22 2.85 9.74 -21.31
N ALA A 23 2.26 10.91 -21.10
CA ALA A 23 2.99 12.13 -20.72
C ALA A 23 4.20 12.43 -21.65
N GLY A 24 4.05 12.18 -22.95
CA GLY A 24 5.10 12.40 -23.96
C GLY A 24 6.17 11.28 -24.04
N ILE A 25 6.16 10.30 -23.14
CA ILE A 25 7.17 9.23 -23.06
C ILE A 25 6.55 7.92 -23.54
N LYS A 26 7.26 7.18 -24.40
CA LYS A 26 6.90 5.83 -24.79
C LYS A 26 7.30 4.86 -23.67
N PRO A 27 6.37 4.09 -23.06
CA PRO A 27 6.72 3.10 -22.05
C PRO A 27 7.65 2.02 -22.61
N GLY A 28 8.67 1.68 -21.84
CA GLY A 28 9.57 0.56 -22.12
C GLY A 28 9.30 -0.62 -21.19
N LEU A 29 10.12 -1.66 -21.28
CA LEU A 29 10.12 -2.78 -20.35
C LEU A 29 10.94 -2.47 -19.10
N ASN A 30 10.65 -3.17 -18.00
CA ASN A 30 11.48 -3.14 -16.80
C ASN A 30 12.86 -3.75 -17.09
N ASN A 31 13.85 -2.91 -17.38
CA ASN A 31 15.21 -3.34 -17.66
C ASN A 31 16.27 -2.34 -17.17
N ALA A 32 17.52 -2.74 -17.20
CA ALA A 32 18.61 -1.90 -16.73
C ALA A 32 18.76 -0.61 -17.53
N GLU A 33 18.51 -0.64 -18.83
CA GLU A 33 18.63 0.53 -19.71
C GLU A 33 17.64 1.63 -19.32
N ALA A 34 16.37 1.26 -19.08
CA ALA A 34 15.35 2.19 -18.62
C ALA A 34 15.72 2.87 -17.27
N PHE A 35 16.46 2.16 -16.42
CA PHE A 35 16.78 2.64 -15.07
C PHE A 35 18.18 3.31 -14.95
N LYS A 36 19.02 3.28 -15.97
CA LYS A 36 20.36 3.91 -15.90
C LYS A 36 20.30 5.41 -15.60
N LYS A 37 19.46 6.15 -16.31
CA LYS A 37 19.42 7.63 -16.29
C LYS A 37 18.48 8.23 -15.25
N ILE A 38 17.91 7.41 -14.35
CA ILE A 38 16.96 7.87 -13.33
C ILE A 38 17.60 7.89 -11.94
N ASN A 39 17.03 8.68 -11.02
CA ASN A 39 17.47 8.76 -9.64
C ASN A 39 16.60 7.91 -8.72
N ILE A 40 15.29 7.90 -8.96
CA ILE A 40 14.29 7.24 -8.13
C ILE A 40 13.31 6.50 -9.02
N ILE A 41 12.98 5.27 -8.64
CA ILE A 41 11.89 4.49 -9.23
C ILE A 41 10.67 4.62 -8.33
N ILE A 42 9.51 4.89 -8.92
CA ILE A 42 8.20 4.90 -8.23
C ILE A 42 7.41 3.73 -8.79
N ASP A 43 7.09 2.76 -7.94
CA ASP A 43 6.47 1.49 -8.33
C ASP A 43 5.09 1.32 -7.67
N PHE A 44 4.03 1.28 -8.49
CA PHE A 44 2.65 1.02 -8.14
C PHE A 44 2.12 -0.11 -9.04
N THR A 45 2.75 -1.27 -8.98
CA THR A 45 2.43 -2.41 -9.85
C THR A 45 1.86 -3.60 -9.07
N ILE A 46 2.43 -4.77 -9.26
CA ILE A 46 2.10 -6.02 -8.56
C ILE A 46 3.35 -6.60 -7.90
N PRO A 47 3.23 -7.42 -6.85
CA PRO A 47 4.38 -7.96 -6.10
C PRO A 47 5.48 -8.57 -6.96
N LYS A 48 5.12 -9.37 -7.96
CA LYS A 48 6.08 -9.98 -8.89
C LYS A 48 6.91 -8.94 -9.63
N SER A 49 6.26 -7.92 -10.20
CA SER A 49 6.93 -6.82 -10.92
C SER A 49 7.84 -6.01 -9.98
N THR A 50 7.36 -5.68 -8.78
CA THR A 50 8.17 -4.97 -7.77
C THR A 50 9.46 -5.71 -7.47
N LEU A 51 9.43 -7.04 -7.29
CA LEU A 51 10.64 -7.82 -7.01
C LEU A 51 11.62 -7.83 -8.18
N GLU A 52 11.13 -7.83 -9.42
CA GLU A 52 11.96 -7.69 -10.62
C GLU A 52 12.62 -6.31 -10.68
N VAL A 53 11.84 -5.25 -10.44
CA VAL A 53 12.35 -3.87 -10.34
C VAL A 53 13.42 -3.75 -9.26
N LEU A 54 13.20 -4.32 -8.07
CA LEU A 54 14.17 -4.29 -6.97
C LEU A 54 15.49 -5.01 -7.29
N LYS A 55 15.45 -6.11 -8.05
CA LYS A 55 16.67 -6.79 -8.50
C LYS A 55 17.51 -5.86 -9.38
N ILE A 56 16.88 -5.17 -10.33
CA ILE A 56 17.58 -4.25 -11.25
C ILE A 56 18.04 -3.00 -10.49
N ALA A 57 17.14 -2.39 -9.70
CA ALA A 57 17.44 -1.20 -8.91
C ALA A 57 18.61 -1.42 -7.93
N SER A 58 18.68 -2.60 -7.31
CA SER A 58 19.76 -2.96 -6.40
C SER A 58 21.13 -3.03 -7.11
N LYS A 59 21.18 -3.58 -8.32
CA LYS A 59 22.41 -3.61 -9.13
C LYS A 59 22.86 -2.21 -9.55
N LEU A 60 21.92 -1.35 -9.91
CA LEU A 60 22.16 0.02 -10.36
C LEU A 60 22.21 1.06 -9.23
N LYS A 61 22.10 0.63 -7.96
CA LYS A 61 22.07 1.50 -6.77
C LYS A 61 21.00 2.60 -6.83
N LYS A 62 19.83 2.29 -7.39
CA LYS A 62 18.72 3.23 -7.51
C LYS A 62 17.81 3.18 -6.27
N LYS A 63 17.27 4.34 -5.89
CA LYS A 63 16.28 4.47 -4.82
C LYS A 63 14.91 4.00 -5.32
N VAL A 64 14.10 3.41 -4.45
CA VAL A 64 12.78 2.88 -4.85
C VAL A 64 11.69 3.33 -3.85
N VAL A 65 10.59 3.84 -4.40
CA VAL A 65 9.35 4.10 -3.66
C VAL A 65 8.33 3.05 -4.08
N ILE A 66 7.85 2.25 -3.14
CA ILE A 66 6.92 1.13 -3.38
C ILE A 66 5.55 1.50 -2.81
N GLY A 67 4.57 1.67 -3.70
CA GLY A 67 3.16 1.77 -3.38
C GLY A 67 2.38 0.48 -3.66
N THR A 68 3.04 -0.52 -4.24
CA THR A 68 2.49 -1.87 -4.44
C THR A 68 2.12 -2.51 -3.10
N THR A 69 0.99 -3.20 -3.06
CA THR A 69 0.46 -3.92 -1.89
C THR A 69 0.26 -5.40 -2.21
N GLY A 70 -0.13 -6.20 -1.21
CA GLY A 70 -0.45 -7.61 -1.42
C GLY A 70 0.75 -8.55 -1.40
N PHE A 71 1.89 -8.14 -0.86
CA PHE A 71 3.07 -9.00 -0.71
C PHE A 71 2.82 -10.14 0.30
N THR A 72 3.30 -11.32 -0.05
CA THR A 72 3.43 -12.45 0.86
C THR A 72 4.54 -12.21 1.89
N LYS A 73 4.54 -12.97 2.99
CA LYS A 73 5.63 -12.89 4.00
C LYS A 73 7.03 -13.13 3.40
N ARG A 74 7.15 -14.03 2.42
CA ARG A 74 8.43 -14.31 1.73
C ARG A 74 8.90 -13.12 0.89
N GLU A 75 7.98 -12.46 0.20
CA GLU A 75 8.27 -11.26 -0.59
C GLU A 75 8.65 -10.08 0.30
N GLU A 76 8.00 -9.90 1.46
CA GLU A 76 8.39 -8.90 2.46
C GLU A 76 9.83 -9.12 2.97
N VAL A 77 10.21 -10.36 3.24
CA VAL A 77 11.60 -10.70 3.61
C VAL A 77 12.56 -10.35 2.47
N SER A 78 12.18 -10.58 1.22
CA SER A 78 12.99 -10.21 0.05
C SER A 78 13.17 -8.70 -0.07
N ILE A 79 12.10 -7.91 0.10
CA ILE A 79 12.16 -6.44 0.12
C ILE A 79 13.11 -5.96 1.23
N LYS A 80 13.02 -6.55 2.44
CA LYS A 80 13.93 -6.25 3.55
C LYS A 80 15.40 -6.57 3.23
N LYS A 81 15.68 -7.62 2.43
CA LYS A 81 17.05 -7.90 1.96
C LYS A 81 17.56 -6.82 0.99
N PHE A 82 16.70 -6.34 0.07
CA PHE A 82 17.04 -5.25 -0.85
C PHE A 82 17.23 -3.91 -0.12
N SER A 83 16.45 -3.62 0.93
CA SER A 83 16.59 -2.37 1.69
C SER A 83 17.93 -2.23 2.43
N LYS A 84 18.66 -3.33 2.62
CA LYS A 84 20.06 -3.29 3.09
C LYS A 84 21.05 -2.83 2.02
N LYS A 85 20.66 -2.81 0.75
CA LYS A 85 21.53 -2.49 -0.39
C LYS A 85 21.22 -1.14 -1.03
N ILE A 86 19.97 -0.72 -0.98
CA ILE A 86 19.46 0.52 -1.57
C ILE A 86 18.37 1.16 -0.68
N PRO A 87 18.20 2.48 -0.71
CA PRO A 87 17.09 3.15 -0.02
C PRO A 87 15.75 2.71 -0.61
N ILE A 88 14.86 2.21 0.25
CA ILE A 88 13.49 1.82 -0.11
C ILE A 88 12.51 2.50 0.83
N LEU A 89 11.57 3.27 0.27
CA LEU A 89 10.38 3.74 0.95
C LEU A 89 9.19 2.87 0.52
N LYS A 90 8.58 2.15 1.46
CA LYS A 90 7.39 1.34 1.18
C LYS A 90 6.22 1.83 2.04
N ALA A 91 5.10 2.13 1.41
CA ALA A 91 3.88 2.53 2.12
C ALA A 91 2.64 1.93 1.43
N GLY A 92 1.73 1.37 2.23
CA GLY A 92 0.46 0.81 1.74
C GLY A 92 -0.54 1.88 1.32
N ASN A 93 -0.35 3.12 1.79
CA ASN A 93 -1.09 4.29 1.34
C ASN A 93 -0.22 5.54 1.51
N MET A 94 -0.19 6.39 0.50
CA MET A 94 0.59 7.63 0.48
C MET A 94 -0.30 8.88 0.56
N SER A 95 -1.61 8.72 0.74
CA SER A 95 -2.52 9.85 0.98
C SER A 95 -2.27 10.43 2.37
N LEU A 96 -1.99 11.74 2.42
CA LEU A 96 -1.85 12.47 3.69
C LEU A 96 -3.10 12.32 4.56
N GLY A 97 -4.29 12.47 3.96
CA GLY A 97 -5.56 12.35 4.67
C GLY A 97 -5.78 10.95 5.27
N VAL A 98 -5.45 9.89 4.52
CA VAL A 98 -5.56 8.51 5.03
C VAL A 98 -4.57 8.26 6.18
N ASN A 99 -3.34 8.72 6.07
CA ASN A 99 -2.35 8.58 7.13
C ASN A 99 -2.74 9.37 8.39
N LEU A 100 -3.29 10.59 8.22
CA LEU A 100 -3.84 11.36 9.32
C LEU A 100 -5.02 10.65 9.98
N LEU A 101 -5.94 10.10 9.19
CA LEU A 101 -7.09 9.34 9.70
C LEU A 101 -6.64 8.12 10.52
N MET A 102 -5.61 7.42 10.06
CA MET A 102 -5.03 6.30 10.81
C MET A 102 -4.48 6.75 12.17
N TYR A 103 -3.73 7.84 12.19
CA TYR A 103 -3.18 8.41 13.42
C TYR A 103 -4.29 8.85 14.39
N LEU A 104 -5.30 9.55 13.89
CA LEU A 104 -6.47 9.94 14.69
C LEU A 104 -7.23 8.72 15.23
N THR A 105 -7.35 7.66 14.45
CA THR A 105 -7.98 6.40 14.85
C THR A 105 -7.22 5.74 16.00
N GLU A 106 -5.89 5.76 15.96
CA GLU A 106 -5.04 5.26 17.05
C GLU A 106 -5.25 6.05 18.32
N ILE A 107 -5.18 7.40 18.25
CA ILE A 107 -5.38 8.29 19.41
C ILE A 107 -6.78 8.09 20.00
N ALA A 108 -7.80 8.11 19.17
CA ALA A 108 -9.18 7.91 19.62
C ALA A 108 -9.35 6.55 20.32
N SER A 109 -8.79 5.49 19.75
CA SER A 109 -8.88 4.14 20.34
C SER A 109 -8.12 4.03 21.67
N LYS A 110 -7.00 4.73 21.81
CA LYS A 110 -6.24 4.81 23.06
C LYS A 110 -7.05 5.53 24.14
N SER A 111 -7.63 6.68 23.80
CA SER A 111 -8.38 7.51 24.75
C SER A 111 -9.70 6.85 25.21
N LEU A 112 -10.40 6.18 24.28
CA LEU A 112 -11.67 5.49 24.59
C LEU A 112 -11.47 4.14 25.29
N GLY A 113 -10.31 3.51 25.11
CA GLY A 113 -9.97 2.26 25.78
C GLY A 113 -10.75 1.02 25.29
N ASN A 114 -10.73 -0.02 26.12
CA ASN A 114 -11.29 -1.33 25.75
C ASN A 114 -12.83 -1.42 25.91
N ASN A 115 -13.44 -0.49 26.62
CA ASN A 115 -14.89 -0.47 26.84
C ASN A 115 -15.67 -0.06 25.59
N PHE A 116 -15.03 0.62 24.64
CA PHE A 116 -15.65 1.00 23.37
C PHE A 116 -15.43 -0.06 22.31
N LEU A 117 -16.54 -0.51 21.72
CA LEU A 117 -16.50 -1.46 20.60
C LEU A 117 -16.28 -0.72 19.29
N SER A 118 -15.50 -1.33 18.41
CA SER A 118 -15.09 -0.72 17.13
C SER A 118 -15.54 -1.56 15.95
N LYS A 119 -16.02 -0.92 14.90
CA LYS A 119 -16.21 -1.54 13.58
C LYS A 119 -15.71 -0.62 12.48
N VAL A 120 -15.29 -1.22 11.37
CA VAL A 120 -14.82 -0.52 10.19
C VAL A 120 -15.79 -0.75 9.04
N TYR A 121 -16.27 0.34 8.46
CA TYR A 121 -17.14 0.34 7.30
C TYR A 121 -16.47 1.06 6.14
N GLU A 122 -16.51 0.46 4.96
CA GLU A 122 -15.90 1.03 3.76
C GLU A 122 -16.79 0.84 2.54
N VAL A 123 -16.67 1.76 1.59
CA VAL A 123 -17.41 1.72 0.32
C VAL A 123 -16.39 1.84 -0.83
N HIS A 124 -16.51 1.00 -1.83
CA HIS A 124 -15.69 1.03 -3.03
C HIS A 124 -16.52 0.75 -4.29
N HIS A 125 -15.93 1.01 -5.45
CA HIS A 125 -16.52 0.66 -6.74
C HIS A 125 -16.70 -0.86 -6.90
N LYS A 126 -17.65 -1.29 -7.72
CA LYS A 126 -18.04 -2.70 -7.92
C LYS A 126 -16.91 -3.65 -8.35
N HIS A 127 -15.87 -3.12 -8.99
CA HIS A 127 -14.75 -3.92 -9.52
C HIS A 127 -13.63 -4.20 -8.50
N LYS A 128 -13.71 -3.65 -7.27
CA LYS A 128 -12.71 -3.93 -6.25
C LYS A 128 -12.88 -5.34 -5.69
N ILE A 129 -11.82 -6.14 -5.79
CA ILE A 129 -11.83 -7.58 -5.47
C ILE A 129 -11.57 -7.82 -3.97
N ASP A 130 -10.55 -7.15 -3.41
CA ASP A 130 -10.13 -7.37 -2.02
C ASP A 130 -11.11 -6.75 -1.01
N TYR A 131 -11.45 -7.53 0.02
CA TYR A 131 -12.19 -7.05 1.19
C TYR A 131 -11.75 -7.76 2.48
N PRO A 132 -11.60 -7.05 3.60
CA PRO A 132 -11.51 -5.58 3.69
C PRO A 132 -10.36 -5.04 2.85
N SER A 133 -10.46 -3.78 2.41
CA SER A 133 -9.36 -3.13 1.68
C SER A 133 -8.11 -3.00 2.55
N GLY A 134 -6.97 -2.78 1.91
CA GLY A 134 -5.73 -2.49 2.62
C GLY A 134 -5.88 -1.32 3.59
N THR A 135 -6.58 -0.25 3.18
CA THR A 135 -6.85 0.92 4.03
C THR A 135 -7.72 0.58 5.23
N ALA A 136 -8.78 -0.23 5.05
CA ALA A 136 -9.62 -0.68 6.16
C ALA A 136 -8.82 -1.51 7.18
N LEU A 137 -7.94 -2.40 6.69
CA LEU A 137 -7.05 -3.15 7.57
C LEU A 137 -6.04 -2.26 8.30
N MET A 138 -5.56 -1.18 7.65
CA MET A 138 -4.70 -0.19 8.29
C MET A 138 -5.42 0.57 9.40
N LEU A 139 -6.69 0.96 9.21
CA LEU A 139 -7.52 1.53 10.27
C LEU A 139 -7.73 0.55 11.42
N GLY A 140 -8.03 -0.71 11.13
CA GLY A 140 -8.09 -1.78 12.13
C GLY A 140 -6.80 -1.94 12.91
N LYS A 141 -5.64 -1.76 12.25
CA LYS A 141 -4.34 -1.76 12.91
C LYS A 141 -4.17 -0.55 13.83
N GLY A 142 -4.59 0.65 13.42
CA GLY A 142 -4.61 1.84 14.28
C GLY A 142 -5.45 1.62 15.55
N ILE A 143 -6.66 1.06 15.38
CA ILE A 143 -7.51 0.68 16.53
C ILE A 143 -6.79 -0.31 17.44
N ALA A 144 -6.14 -1.32 16.88
CA ALA A 144 -5.44 -2.34 17.65
C ALA A 144 -4.27 -1.74 18.46
N ILE A 145 -3.47 -0.89 17.83
CA ILE A 145 -2.33 -0.19 18.49
C ILE A 145 -2.86 0.69 19.62
N GLY A 146 -3.89 1.50 19.37
CA GLY A 146 -4.49 2.36 20.40
C GLY A 146 -5.02 1.57 21.61
N LYS A 147 -5.52 0.35 21.38
CA LYS A 147 -5.95 -0.58 22.43
C LYS A 147 -4.82 -1.42 23.03
N ASN A 148 -3.58 -1.15 22.67
CA ASN A 148 -2.40 -1.92 23.05
C ASN A 148 -2.53 -3.43 22.73
N LYS A 149 -3.05 -3.75 21.53
CA LYS A 149 -3.28 -5.11 21.06
C LYS A 149 -2.72 -5.31 19.65
N ASN A 150 -2.44 -6.56 19.30
CA ASN A 150 -2.11 -6.91 17.92
C ASN A 150 -3.39 -7.17 17.11
N LEU A 151 -3.49 -6.62 15.90
CA LEU A 151 -4.66 -6.77 15.04
C LEU A 151 -5.03 -8.25 14.80
N ASN A 152 -4.06 -9.15 14.65
CA ASN A 152 -4.30 -10.57 14.40
C ASN A 152 -5.13 -11.25 15.50
N TYR A 153 -5.05 -10.76 16.74
CA TYR A 153 -5.82 -11.29 17.86
C TYR A 153 -7.20 -10.66 18.02
N ILE A 154 -7.37 -9.43 17.55
CA ILE A 154 -8.64 -8.69 17.72
C ILE A 154 -9.40 -8.47 16.42
N ILE A 155 -8.90 -8.96 15.29
CA ILE A 155 -9.64 -8.96 14.03
C ILE A 155 -10.85 -9.89 14.16
N GLY A 156 -12.02 -9.37 13.82
CA GLY A 156 -13.29 -10.07 13.85
C GLY A 156 -13.74 -10.55 12.48
N LYS A 157 -15.05 -10.62 12.29
CA LYS A 157 -15.67 -11.04 11.03
C LYS A 157 -15.53 -9.98 9.95
N LYS A 158 -15.38 -10.44 8.72
CA LYS A 158 -15.31 -9.65 7.51
C LYS A 158 -16.60 -9.88 6.73
N TYR A 159 -17.34 -8.83 6.48
CA TYR A 159 -18.63 -8.86 5.78
C TYR A 159 -18.48 -8.17 4.43
N LEU A 160 -19.30 -8.59 3.47
CA LEU A 160 -19.44 -7.96 2.17
C LEU A 160 -20.91 -7.64 1.93
N ASN A 161 -21.21 -6.40 1.55
CA ASN A 161 -22.55 -5.89 1.19
C ASN A 161 -23.63 -6.14 2.25
N LYS A 162 -23.27 -6.08 3.54
CA LYS A 162 -24.26 -6.18 4.61
C LYS A 162 -24.84 -4.81 4.95
N LYS A 163 -26.19 -4.72 5.04
CA LYS A 163 -26.87 -3.49 5.48
C LYS A 163 -26.51 -3.13 6.93
N SER A 164 -26.34 -4.14 7.78
CA SER A 164 -25.85 -3.99 9.14
C SER A 164 -24.94 -5.14 9.55
N PHE A 165 -24.11 -4.91 10.55
CA PHE A 165 -23.26 -5.94 11.12
C PHE A 165 -22.99 -5.65 12.60
N PRO A 166 -22.84 -6.70 13.45
CA PRO A 166 -22.82 -6.51 14.88
C PRO A 166 -21.54 -5.85 15.38
N TYR A 167 -21.65 -5.17 16.51
CA TYR A 167 -20.49 -4.89 17.36
C TYR A 167 -20.02 -6.16 18.06
N SER A 168 -18.76 -6.25 18.35
CA SER A 168 -18.16 -7.32 19.14
C SER A 168 -16.90 -6.82 19.84
N LYS A 169 -16.37 -7.62 20.78
CA LYS A 169 -15.04 -7.34 21.38
C LYS A 169 -13.90 -7.36 20.36
N LYS A 170 -14.14 -7.93 19.16
CA LYS A 170 -13.25 -7.91 18.01
C LYS A 170 -13.67 -6.82 17.02
N ILE A 171 -12.74 -6.36 16.20
CA ILE A 171 -12.98 -5.36 15.16
C ILE A 171 -13.62 -6.05 13.96
N ASN A 172 -14.90 -5.81 13.73
CA ASN A 172 -15.60 -6.30 12.56
C ASN A 172 -15.46 -5.31 11.39
N PHE A 173 -15.43 -5.83 10.19
CA PHE A 173 -15.29 -5.07 8.94
C PHE A 173 -16.49 -5.32 8.03
N ASN A 174 -16.98 -4.28 7.35
CA ASN A 174 -17.96 -4.43 6.29
C ASN A 174 -17.55 -3.59 5.08
N SER A 175 -17.46 -4.24 3.93
CA SER A 175 -17.11 -3.62 2.66
C SER A 175 -18.33 -3.61 1.75
N ILE A 176 -18.67 -2.45 1.20
CA ILE A 176 -19.77 -2.26 0.23
C ILE A 176 -19.17 -2.08 -1.17
N ARG A 177 -19.87 -2.66 -2.16
CA ARG A 177 -19.55 -2.60 -3.58
C ARG A 177 -20.70 -2.02 -4.38
#